data_4fc71581563f13c08ac7c8d4b05b74c0
#
_entry.id   4fc71581563f13c08ac7c8d4b05b74c0
#
_cell.length_a   1.000
_cell.length_b   1.000
_cell.length_c   1.000
_cell.angle_alpha   90.00
_cell.angle_beta   90.00
_cell.angle_gamma   90.00
#
_symmetry.space_group_name_H-M   'P 1'
#
loop_
_entity.id
_entity.type
_entity.pdbx_description
1 polymer ?
#
loop_
_entity_poly.entity_id
_entity_poly.type
_entity_poly.pdbx_seq_one_letter_code
_entity_poly.pdbx_strand_id
1 'polypeptide(L)'
;MAQHEVIRSVVLDDERDALILLDQTLLPNEKKFLTLKEPEEIREAIYELRVRGAPAIGIAAAYGVYLGAKSSAAATTEELYGEFKRIKALLASARPTAVNLFWALDRMDGRFQREMAAGKTPAEIKAALREEAEAIWAEDEQVCRSIGEHALTLLEPGMGLLTHCNAGTIATARYGTALAPIYLGQERGYNFKVYADETRPLLQGARLTTWELMEAGVDVTLICDNMASIVMKEGKVQAVL
;
A
#
# COMPACT_ATOMS: atom_id res chain seq x y z
N MET A 1 -2.92 -21.75 -17.58
CA MET A 1 -2.26 -20.45 -17.38
C MET A 1 -1.93 -20.36 -15.91
N ALA A 2 -0.68 -20.10 -15.54
CA ALA A 2 -0.33 -19.86 -14.14
C ALA A 2 -1.14 -18.63 -13.66
N GLN A 3 -1.89 -18.77 -12.59
CA GLN A 3 -2.49 -17.62 -11.93
C GLN A 3 -1.33 -16.78 -11.36
N HIS A 4 -1.05 -15.64 -11.99
CA HIS A 4 -0.13 -14.67 -11.42
C HIS A 4 -0.78 -14.10 -10.16
N GLU A 5 -0.21 -14.43 -9.02
CA GLU A 5 -0.73 -13.96 -7.73
C GLU A 5 -0.39 -12.47 -7.58
N VAL A 6 -1.41 -11.65 -7.37
CA VAL A 6 -1.21 -10.21 -7.10
C VAL A 6 -0.50 -10.07 -5.76
N ILE A 7 0.67 -9.45 -5.78
CA ILE A 7 1.53 -9.30 -4.61
C ILE A 7 0.86 -8.42 -3.57
N ARG A 8 0.80 -8.88 -2.32
CA ARG A 8 0.41 -8.08 -1.16
C ARG A 8 1.66 -7.58 -0.47
N SER A 9 1.87 -6.27 -0.47
CA SER A 9 3.09 -5.67 0.08
C SER A 9 3.06 -5.46 1.58
N VAL A 10 1.87 -5.42 2.19
CA VAL A 10 1.65 -5.19 3.62
C VAL A 10 0.55 -6.14 4.10
N VAL A 11 0.90 -7.08 4.99
CA VAL A 11 -0.01 -8.12 5.50
C VAL A 11 0.13 -8.27 7.00
N LEU A 12 -0.99 -8.25 7.72
CA LEU A 12 -1.00 -8.60 9.15
C LEU A 12 -0.93 -10.13 9.30
N ASP A 13 0.08 -10.62 10.00
CA ASP A 13 0.17 -11.99 10.52
C ASP A 13 -0.17 -11.94 12.02
N ASP A 14 -1.45 -12.00 12.33
CA ASP A 14 -1.95 -11.86 13.69
C ASP A 14 -1.60 -13.05 14.60
N GLU A 15 -1.35 -14.22 14.01
CA GLU A 15 -0.94 -15.42 14.76
C GLU A 15 0.50 -15.32 15.25
N ARG A 16 1.35 -14.62 14.49
CA ARG A 16 2.77 -14.41 14.83
C ARG A 16 3.05 -13.05 15.47
N ASP A 17 2.01 -12.26 15.73
CA ASP A 17 2.12 -10.87 16.21
C ASP A 17 3.08 -10.05 15.35
N ALA A 18 2.88 -10.08 14.03
CA ALA A 18 3.82 -9.48 13.10
C ALA A 18 3.14 -8.78 11.91
N LEU A 19 3.80 -7.76 11.42
CA LEU A 19 3.56 -7.18 10.10
C LEU A 19 4.53 -7.80 9.10
N ILE A 20 4.00 -8.44 8.06
CA ILE A 20 4.79 -8.94 6.93
C ILE A 20 4.81 -7.84 5.87
N LEU A 21 6.00 -7.39 5.50
CA LEU A 21 6.19 -6.23 4.65
C LEU A 21 7.21 -6.51 3.54
N LEU A 22 6.83 -6.24 2.28
CA LEU A 22 7.76 -6.31 1.15
C LEU A 22 8.74 -5.16 1.21
N ASP A 23 10.04 -5.44 1.31
CA ASP A 23 11.08 -4.41 1.27
C ASP A 23 11.26 -3.87 -0.15
N GLN A 24 10.62 -2.73 -0.42
CA GLN A 24 10.65 -2.10 -1.74
C GLN A 24 12.00 -1.43 -2.07
N THR A 25 12.90 -1.29 -1.10
CA THR A 25 14.24 -0.72 -1.32
C THR A 25 15.15 -1.69 -2.07
N LEU A 26 14.87 -3.00 -1.97
CA LEU A 26 15.65 -4.06 -2.60
C LEU A 26 15.18 -4.38 -4.01
N LEU A 27 13.98 -3.95 -4.40
CA LEU A 27 13.44 -4.17 -5.74
C LEU A 27 14.19 -3.35 -6.81
N PRO A 28 14.35 -3.88 -8.03
CA PRO A 28 13.86 -5.18 -8.53
C PRO A 28 14.81 -6.35 -8.25
N ASN A 29 15.98 -6.11 -7.64
CA ASN A 29 17.06 -7.07 -7.57
C ASN A 29 16.78 -8.22 -6.59
N GLU A 30 16.04 -7.96 -5.52
CA GLU A 30 15.72 -8.94 -4.48
C GLU A 30 14.27 -8.76 -4.02
N LYS A 31 13.48 -9.83 -4.06
CA LYS A 31 12.13 -9.89 -3.49
C LYS A 31 12.21 -10.44 -2.07
N LYS A 32 12.20 -9.55 -1.10
CA LYS A 32 12.35 -9.89 0.31
C LYS A 32 11.19 -9.37 1.15
N PHE A 33 10.63 -10.26 1.97
CA PHE A 33 9.66 -9.88 2.98
C PHE A 33 10.31 -9.78 4.35
N LEU A 34 10.02 -8.69 5.05
CA LEU A 34 10.40 -8.46 6.43
C LEU A 34 9.29 -8.93 7.36
N THR A 35 9.64 -9.41 8.53
CA THR A 35 8.71 -9.75 9.61
C THR A 35 8.96 -8.77 10.74
N LEU A 36 8.10 -7.79 10.90
CA LEU A 36 8.24 -6.68 11.83
C LEU A 36 7.26 -6.88 13.00
N LYS A 37 7.75 -6.83 14.23
CA LYS A 37 6.95 -7.08 15.43
C LYS A 37 6.79 -5.82 16.28
N GLU A 38 7.82 -4.98 16.30
CA GLU A 38 7.87 -3.83 17.16
C GLU A 38 7.48 -2.54 16.40
N PRO A 39 6.76 -1.61 17.03
CA PRO A 39 6.41 -0.32 16.43
C PRO A 39 7.63 0.46 15.90
N GLU A 40 8.78 0.32 16.55
CA GLU A 40 10.05 0.94 16.15
C GLU A 40 10.55 0.41 14.81
N GLU A 41 10.44 -0.89 14.56
CA GLU A 41 10.79 -1.53 13.30
C GLU A 41 9.87 -1.05 12.17
N ILE A 42 8.55 -0.93 12.46
CA ILE A 42 7.57 -0.43 11.49
C ILE A 42 7.81 1.05 11.19
N ARG A 43 8.12 1.86 12.22
CA ARG A 43 8.52 3.25 12.03
C ARG A 43 9.73 3.39 11.14
N GLU A 44 10.77 2.57 11.37
CA GLU A 44 11.99 2.54 10.55
C GLU A 44 11.66 2.13 9.10
N ALA A 45 10.84 1.11 8.89
CA ALA A 45 10.45 0.66 7.56
C ALA A 45 9.70 1.74 6.76
N ILE A 46 8.88 2.56 7.42
CA ILE A 46 8.21 3.73 6.80
C ILE A 46 9.22 4.83 6.50
N TYR A 47 10.13 5.13 7.42
CA TYR A 47 11.14 6.17 7.29
C TYR A 47 12.13 5.88 6.16
N GLU A 48 12.65 4.66 6.08
CA GLU A 48 13.61 4.19 5.08
C GLU A 48 12.97 3.84 3.73
N LEU A 49 11.65 4.07 3.56
CA LEU A 49 10.90 3.75 2.34
C LEU A 49 10.88 2.26 1.98
N ARG A 50 11.06 1.37 2.97
CA ARG A 50 10.85 -0.08 2.75
C ARG A 50 9.40 -0.36 2.40
N VAL A 51 8.47 0.40 2.99
CA VAL A 51 7.10 0.59 2.54
C VAL A 51 6.91 2.04 2.08
N ARG A 52 6.31 2.23 0.93
CA ARG A 52 6.00 3.54 0.34
C ARG A 52 4.68 3.49 -0.45
N GLY A 53 4.17 4.68 -0.81
CA GLY A 53 2.83 4.84 -1.34
C GLY A 53 1.85 5.22 -0.23
N ALA A 54 1.00 6.22 -0.51
CA ALA A 54 0.17 6.83 0.54
C ALA A 54 -0.72 5.79 1.27
N PRO A 55 -1.48 4.90 0.57
CA PRO A 55 -2.32 3.91 1.24
C PRO A 55 -1.49 2.86 2.01
N ALA A 56 -0.44 2.31 1.40
CA ALA A 56 0.38 1.27 2.03
C ALA A 56 1.04 1.75 3.32
N ILE A 57 1.48 3.03 3.38
CA ILE A 57 2.02 3.64 4.60
C ILE A 57 0.93 3.74 5.68
N GLY A 58 -0.28 4.17 5.33
CA GLY A 58 -1.40 4.26 6.25
C GLY A 58 -1.79 2.89 6.82
N ILE A 59 -1.86 1.86 5.98
CA ILE A 59 -2.14 0.48 6.37
C ILE A 59 -1.04 -0.05 7.32
N ALA A 60 0.24 0.15 6.97
CA ALA A 60 1.36 -0.26 7.81
C ALA A 60 1.31 0.42 9.19
N ALA A 61 0.96 1.69 9.24
CA ALA A 61 0.81 2.43 10.49
C ALA A 61 -0.38 1.94 11.33
N ALA A 62 -1.53 1.65 10.70
CA ALA A 62 -2.70 1.09 11.38
C ALA A 62 -2.38 -0.27 12.02
N TYR A 63 -1.71 -1.16 11.28
CA TYR A 63 -1.23 -2.42 11.84
C TYR A 63 -0.19 -2.21 12.93
N GLY A 64 0.70 -1.22 12.78
CA GLY A 64 1.72 -0.89 13.78
C GLY A 64 1.14 -0.43 15.12
N VAL A 65 0.14 0.46 15.14
CA VAL A 65 -0.51 0.84 16.40
C VAL A 65 -1.33 -0.29 16.99
N TYR A 66 -1.95 -1.14 16.16
CA TYR A 66 -2.65 -2.34 16.64
C TYR A 66 -1.68 -3.33 17.30
N LEU A 67 -0.59 -3.69 16.64
CA LEU A 67 0.41 -4.64 17.17
C LEU A 67 1.02 -4.14 18.48
N GLY A 68 1.38 -2.86 18.54
CA GLY A 68 1.87 -2.27 19.76
C GLY A 68 0.83 -2.23 20.90
N ALA A 69 -0.44 -1.97 20.59
CA ALA A 69 -1.51 -2.09 21.60
C ALA A 69 -1.75 -3.54 22.00
N LYS A 70 -1.68 -4.50 21.06
CA LYS A 70 -1.86 -5.93 21.32
C LYS A 70 -0.82 -6.46 22.31
N SER A 71 0.43 -6.07 22.17
CA SER A 71 1.54 -6.49 23.03
C SER A 71 1.53 -5.85 24.42
N SER A 72 0.75 -4.77 24.63
CA SER A 72 0.66 -4.05 25.89
C SER A 72 0.14 -4.95 27.02
N ALA A 73 0.77 -4.86 28.20
CA ALA A 73 0.34 -5.49 29.44
C ALA A 73 -0.55 -4.58 30.31
N ALA A 74 -1.01 -3.43 29.79
CA ALA A 74 -1.81 -2.46 30.52
C ALA A 74 -3.06 -3.10 31.12
N ALA A 75 -3.27 -2.87 32.42
CA ALA A 75 -4.39 -3.44 33.18
C ALA A 75 -5.67 -2.57 33.04
N THR A 76 -5.50 -1.27 32.79
CA THR A 76 -6.60 -0.33 32.64
C THR A 76 -6.65 0.26 31.25
N THR A 77 -7.80 0.77 30.86
CA THR A 77 -8.00 1.41 29.56
C THR A 77 -7.22 2.71 29.43
N GLU A 78 -7.06 3.45 30.53
CA GLU A 78 -6.28 4.69 30.59
C GLU A 78 -4.79 4.43 30.37
N GLU A 79 -4.25 3.37 30.99
CA GLU A 79 -2.87 2.93 30.77
C GLU A 79 -2.65 2.53 29.32
N LEU A 80 -3.54 1.69 28.76
CA LEU A 80 -3.50 1.26 27.38
C LEU A 80 -3.55 2.46 26.40
N TYR A 81 -4.41 3.45 26.70
CA TYR A 81 -4.49 4.66 25.88
C TYR A 81 -3.21 5.50 25.96
N GLY A 82 -2.58 5.56 27.13
CA GLY A 82 -1.27 6.21 27.31
C GLY A 82 -0.19 5.60 26.43
N GLU A 83 -0.14 4.26 26.36
CA GLU A 83 0.79 3.52 25.50
C GLU A 83 0.46 3.67 24.01
N PHE A 84 -0.82 3.55 23.65
CA PHE A 84 -1.30 3.78 22.29
C PHE A 84 -0.89 5.15 21.75
N LYS A 85 -1.05 6.22 22.54
CA LYS A 85 -0.65 7.59 22.13
C LYS A 85 0.85 7.70 21.87
N ARG A 86 1.68 7.02 22.68
CA ARG A 86 3.14 7.00 22.45
C ARG A 86 3.50 6.30 21.15
N ILE A 87 2.88 5.15 20.86
CA ILE A 87 3.07 4.41 19.61
C ILE A 87 2.59 5.22 18.41
N LYS A 88 1.39 5.85 18.53
CA LYS A 88 0.86 6.76 17.50
C LYS A 88 1.86 7.88 17.17
N ALA A 89 2.40 8.54 18.19
CA ALA A 89 3.37 9.63 18.02
C ALA A 89 4.68 9.13 17.40
N LEU A 90 5.16 7.95 17.80
CA LEU A 90 6.34 7.31 17.23
C LEU A 90 6.16 7.08 15.73
N LEU A 91 5.07 6.43 15.31
CA LEU A 91 4.81 6.14 13.89
C LEU A 91 4.58 7.41 13.08
N ALA A 92 3.88 8.41 13.62
CA ALA A 92 3.67 9.72 12.99
C ALA A 92 4.99 10.44 12.68
N SER A 93 6.03 10.24 13.51
CA SER A 93 7.35 10.85 13.31
C SER A 93 8.11 10.32 12.09
N ALA A 94 7.68 9.18 11.51
CA ALA A 94 8.39 8.57 10.39
C ALA A 94 8.36 9.43 9.13
N ARG A 95 7.18 10.03 8.81
CA ARG A 95 7.02 10.88 7.61
C ARG A 95 6.03 12.02 7.86
N PRO A 96 6.51 13.18 8.33
CA PRO A 96 5.64 14.29 8.74
C PRO A 96 4.72 14.88 7.66
N THR A 97 4.99 14.60 6.38
CA THR A 97 4.20 15.10 5.24
C THR A 97 3.27 14.06 4.62
N ALA A 98 3.26 12.83 5.14
CA ALA A 98 2.47 11.73 4.58
C ALA A 98 1.03 11.78 5.10
N VAL A 99 0.12 12.42 4.37
CA VAL A 99 -1.29 12.65 4.78
C VAL A 99 -1.99 11.36 5.21
N ASN A 100 -1.85 10.27 4.44
CA ASN A 100 -2.50 9.00 4.76
C ASN A 100 -1.97 8.34 6.03
N LEU A 101 -0.71 8.59 6.41
CA LEU A 101 -0.16 8.16 7.69
C LEU A 101 -0.97 8.74 8.85
N PHE A 102 -1.16 10.05 8.85
CA PHE A 102 -1.91 10.75 9.89
C PHE A 102 -3.39 10.35 9.86
N TRP A 103 -4.00 10.29 8.67
CA TRP A 103 -5.38 9.86 8.52
C TRP A 103 -5.64 8.48 9.14
N ALA A 104 -4.77 7.49 8.86
CA ALA A 104 -4.92 6.15 9.41
C ALA A 104 -4.72 6.13 10.93
N LEU A 105 -3.70 6.82 11.43
CA LEU A 105 -3.43 6.94 12.86
C LEU A 105 -4.56 7.65 13.60
N ASP A 106 -5.16 8.70 13.03
CA ASP A 106 -6.28 9.43 13.61
C ASP A 106 -7.57 8.59 13.58
N ARG A 107 -7.79 7.80 12.53
CA ARG A 107 -8.90 6.86 12.44
C ARG A 107 -8.80 5.78 13.53
N MET A 108 -7.62 5.21 13.74
CA MET A 108 -7.35 4.26 14.81
C MET A 108 -7.57 4.87 16.21
N ASP A 109 -7.11 6.09 16.41
CA ASP A 109 -7.34 6.85 17.67
C ASP A 109 -8.82 7.11 17.90
N GLY A 110 -9.54 7.54 16.87
CA GLY A 110 -10.99 7.73 16.93
C GLY A 110 -11.75 6.43 17.29
N ARG A 111 -11.31 5.28 16.79
CA ARG A 111 -11.85 3.98 17.19
C ARG A 111 -11.56 3.69 18.66
N PHE A 112 -10.32 3.90 19.11
CA PHE A 112 -9.95 3.70 20.51
C PHE A 112 -10.82 4.55 21.45
N GLN A 113 -10.95 5.84 21.15
CA GLN A 113 -11.72 6.77 21.99
C GLN A 113 -13.21 6.42 22.06
N ARG A 114 -13.81 5.96 20.96
CA ARG A 114 -15.21 5.49 20.94
C ARG A 114 -15.42 4.29 21.86
N GLU A 115 -14.53 3.29 21.77
CA GLU A 115 -14.64 2.09 22.60
C GLU A 115 -14.38 2.40 24.09
N MET A 116 -13.42 3.28 24.37
CA MET A 116 -13.16 3.76 25.73
C MET A 116 -14.37 4.49 26.33
N ALA A 117 -15.01 5.38 25.56
CA ALA A 117 -16.22 6.10 26.00
C ALA A 117 -17.42 5.16 26.20
N ALA A 118 -17.44 4.02 25.51
CA ALA A 118 -18.42 2.96 25.70
C ALA A 118 -18.14 2.05 26.92
N GLY A 119 -17.07 2.33 27.68
CA GLY A 119 -16.71 1.56 28.88
C GLY A 119 -16.13 0.18 28.59
N LYS A 120 -15.55 -0.02 27.40
CA LYS A 120 -14.95 -1.28 26.98
C LYS A 120 -13.66 -1.59 27.74
N THR A 121 -13.42 -2.88 27.97
CA THR A 121 -12.19 -3.40 28.57
C THR A 121 -11.00 -3.26 27.64
N PRO A 122 -9.75 -3.29 28.14
CA PRO A 122 -8.56 -3.30 27.29
C PRO A 122 -8.56 -4.40 26.22
N ALA A 123 -9.06 -5.59 26.55
CA ALA A 123 -9.14 -6.70 25.60
C ALA A 123 -10.14 -6.44 24.46
N GLU A 124 -11.32 -5.89 24.77
CA GLU A 124 -12.31 -5.51 23.76
C GLU A 124 -11.81 -4.37 22.87
N ILE A 125 -11.07 -3.40 23.42
CA ILE A 125 -10.46 -2.29 22.66
C ILE A 125 -9.40 -2.84 21.69
N LYS A 126 -8.52 -3.75 22.14
CA LYS A 126 -7.54 -4.40 21.25
C LYS A 126 -8.21 -5.14 20.09
N ALA A 127 -9.29 -5.86 20.35
CA ALA A 127 -10.07 -6.52 19.31
C ALA A 127 -10.68 -5.50 18.31
N ALA A 128 -11.24 -4.42 18.82
CA ALA A 128 -11.80 -3.34 18.00
C ALA A 128 -10.74 -2.62 17.15
N LEU A 129 -9.52 -2.44 17.66
CA LEU A 129 -8.41 -1.88 16.89
C LEU A 129 -7.96 -2.81 15.77
N ARG A 130 -7.96 -4.13 16.00
CA ARG A 130 -7.71 -5.10 14.93
C ARG A 130 -8.74 -4.97 13.80
N GLU A 131 -10.02 -5.01 14.16
CA GLU A 131 -11.11 -4.85 13.19
C GLU A 131 -10.97 -3.56 12.37
N GLU A 132 -10.65 -2.44 13.03
CA GLU A 132 -10.48 -1.15 12.36
C GLU A 132 -9.28 -1.15 11.40
N ALA A 133 -8.15 -1.75 11.78
CA ALA A 133 -6.97 -1.85 10.93
C ALA A 133 -7.22 -2.75 9.70
N GLU A 134 -7.94 -3.87 9.89
CA GLU A 134 -8.38 -4.73 8.78
C GLU A 134 -9.39 -4.01 7.88
N ALA A 135 -10.28 -3.19 8.44
CA ALA A 135 -11.22 -2.38 7.67
C ALA A 135 -10.51 -1.34 6.80
N ILE A 136 -9.47 -0.68 7.31
CA ILE A 136 -8.63 0.25 6.53
C ILE A 136 -8.05 -0.46 5.31
N TRP A 137 -7.52 -1.66 5.48
CA TRP A 137 -6.97 -2.45 4.38
C TRP A 137 -8.04 -2.86 3.36
N ALA A 138 -9.17 -3.38 3.82
CA ALA A 138 -10.24 -3.87 2.96
C ALA A 138 -10.93 -2.74 2.18
N GLU A 139 -11.14 -1.59 2.80
CA GLU A 139 -11.70 -0.40 2.15
C GLU A 139 -10.78 0.12 1.06
N ASP A 140 -9.45 0.14 1.30
CA ASP A 140 -8.49 0.57 0.28
C ASP A 140 -8.48 -0.40 -0.92
N GLU A 141 -8.52 -1.73 -0.69
CA GLU A 141 -8.67 -2.71 -1.79
C GLU A 141 -9.95 -2.44 -2.60
N GLN A 142 -11.07 -2.19 -1.93
CA GLN A 142 -12.34 -1.90 -2.60
C GLN A 142 -12.30 -0.60 -3.42
N VAL A 143 -11.70 0.45 -2.87
CA VAL A 143 -11.52 1.74 -3.56
C VAL A 143 -10.62 1.56 -4.79
N CYS A 144 -9.48 0.91 -4.64
CA CYS A 144 -8.56 0.64 -5.74
C CYS A 144 -9.23 -0.17 -6.86
N ARG A 145 -9.98 -1.21 -6.50
CA ARG A 145 -10.76 -1.99 -7.45
C ARG A 145 -11.80 -1.12 -8.18
N SER A 146 -12.53 -0.29 -7.44
CA SER A 146 -13.55 0.59 -8.04
C SER A 146 -12.93 1.61 -9.01
N ILE A 147 -11.76 2.17 -8.69
CA ILE A 147 -11.00 3.03 -9.60
C ILE A 147 -10.69 2.27 -10.90
N GLY A 148 -10.19 1.06 -10.81
CA GLY A 148 -9.88 0.24 -11.98
C GLY A 148 -11.11 -0.12 -12.81
N GLU A 149 -12.23 -0.49 -12.18
CA GLU A 149 -13.49 -0.80 -12.87
C GLU A 149 -14.01 0.43 -13.65
N HIS A 150 -14.01 1.61 -13.03
CA HIS A 150 -14.45 2.84 -13.72
C HIS A 150 -13.48 3.24 -14.83
N ALA A 151 -12.18 3.14 -14.61
CA ALA A 151 -11.19 3.45 -15.64
C ALA A 151 -11.31 2.52 -16.87
N LEU A 152 -11.61 1.23 -16.65
CA LEU A 152 -11.82 0.28 -17.75
C LEU A 152 -13.01 0.64 -18.66
N THR A 153 -13.98 1.43 -18.20
CA THR A 153 -15.05 1.92 -19.07
C THR A 153 -14.58 2.91 -20.13
N LEU A 154 -13.37 3.45 -19.99
CA LEU A 154 -12.73 4.42 -20.87
C LEU A 154 -11.62 3.80 -21.73
N LEU A 155 -11.29 2.53 -21.50
CA LEU A 155 -10.17 1.84 -22.14
C LEU A 155 -10.66 0.65 -22.96
N GLU A 156 -10.01 0.43 -24.09
CA GLU A 156 -10.30 -0.68 -25.00
C GLU A 156 -9.17 -1.70 -25.01
N PRO A 157 -9.46 -3.00 -25.23
CA PRO A 157 -8.44 -4.04 -25.36
C PRO A 157 -7.35 -3.68 -26.39
N GLY A 158 -6.09 -3.96 -26.06
CA GLY A 158 -4.95 -3.70 -26.94
C GLY A 158 -4.41 -2.27 -26.91
N MET A 159 -5.05 -1.32 -26.20
CA MET A 159 -4.54 0.03 -26.06
C MET A 159 -3.13 0.08 -25.48
N GLY A 160 -2.34 1.06 -25.94
CA GLY A 160 -1.10 1.50 -25.33
C GLY A 160 -1.36 2.48 -24.20
N LEU A 161 -0.80 2.22 -23.04
CA LEU A 161 -0.98 3.04 -21.83
C LEU A 161 0.38 3.55 -21.37
N LEU A 162 0.46 4.83 -21.03
CA LEU A 162 1.65 5.43 -20.40
C LEU A 162 1.38 5.61 -18.91
N THR A 163 2.36 5.26 -18.08
CA THR A 163 2.30 5.51 -16.64
C THR A 163 3.61 6.07 -16.11
N HIS A 164 3.53 6.81 -15.00
CA HIS A 164 4.65 7.48 -14.35
C HIS A 164 4.68 7.15 -12.87
N CYS A 165 5.87 7.10 -12.27
CA CYS A 165 6.08 6.77 -10.86
C CYS A 165 5.63 5.34 -10.53
N ASN A 166 5.08 5.14 -9.33
CA ASN A 166 4.50 3.88 -8.91
C ASN A 166 3.22 4.12 -8.09
N ALA A 167 2.09 3.79 -8.69
CA ALA A 167 0.77 3.82 -8.09
C ALA A 167 0.06 2.47 -8.28
N GLY A 168 0.82 1.39 -8.08
CA GLY A 168 0.39 0.02 -8.25
C GLY A 168 0.09 -0.70 -6.94
N THR A 169 0.06 -2.03 -7.03
CA THR A 169 -0.35 -2.90 -5.93
C THR A 169 0.56 -2.78 -4.71
N ILE A 170 1.86 -2.54 -4.91
CA ILE A 170 2.81 -2.41 -3.79
C ILE A 170 2.74 -1.06 -3.07
N ALA A 171 1.99 -0.10 -3.62
CA ALA A 171 1.75 1.21 -3.02
C ALA A 171 0.41 1.31 -2.26
N THR A 172 -0.44 0.26 -2.33
CA THR A 172 -1.82 0.19 -1.81
C THR A 172 -2.05 -1.15 -1.10
N ALA A 173 -3.29 -1.42 -0.69
CA ALA A 173 -3.69 -2.75 -0.23
C ALA A 173 -3.61 -3.79 -1.36
N ARG A 174 -4.12 -3.42 -2.55
CA ARG A 174 -4.13 -4.26 -3.75
C ARG A 174 -4.53 -3.43 -4.98
N TYR A 175 -4.16 -3.87 -6.16
CA TYR A 175 -4.43 -3.29 -7.49
C TYR A 175 -3.74 -1.95 -7.77
N GLY A 176 -3.51 -1.11 -6.78
CA GLY A 176 -3.06 0.26 -7.00
C GLY A 176 -4.21 1.21 -7.37
N THR A 177 -3.86 2.44 -7.70
CA THR A 177 -4.78 3.44 -8.23
C THR A 177 -4.64 3.55 -9.74
N ALA A 178 -3.60 4.22 -10.24
CA ALA A 178 -3.34 4.35 -11.68
C ALA A 178 -3.12 2.98 -12.37
N LEU A 179 -2.50 2.01 -11.71
CA LEU A 179 -2.28 0.69 -12.29
C LEU A 179 -3.47 -0.28 -12.12
N ALA A 180 -4.50 0.09 -11.34
CA ALA A 180 -5.67 -0.77 -11.13
C ALA A 180 -6.38 -1.21 -12.43
N PRO A 181 -6.63 -0.35 -13.43
CA PRO A 181 -7.22 -0.78 -14.69
C PRO A 181 -6.30 -1.72 -15.48
N ILE A 182 -4.99 -1.61 -15.32
CA ILE A 182 -4.04 -2.51 -15.98
C ILE A 182 -4.17 -3.93 -15.40
N TYR A 183 -4.20 -4.07 -14.08
CA TYR A 183 -4.39 -5.36 -13.41
C TYR A 183 -5.74 -6.00 -13.75
N LEU A 184 -6.83 -5.24 -13.64
CA LEU A 184 -8.16 -5.75 -13.96
C LEU A 184 -8.32 -6.04 -15.46
N GLY A 185 -7.70 -5.24 -16.31
CA GLY A 185 -7.66 -5.50 -17.76
C GLY A 185 -6.88 -6.78 -18.09
N GLN A 186 -5.76 -7.01 -17.41
CA GLN A 186 -4.98 -8.26 -17.57
C GLN A 186 -5.79 -9.49 -17.14
N GLU A 187 -6.51 -9.43 -16.00
CA GLU A 187 -7.42 -10.49 -15.58
C GLU A 187 -8.52 -10.79 -16.60
N ARG A 188 -8.92 -9.79 -17.41
CA ARG A 188 -9.96 -9.88 -18.44
C ARG A 188 -9.44 -10.10 -19.87
N GLY A 189 -8.12 -10.24 -20.02
CA GLY A 189 -7.50 -10.49 -21.33
C GLY A 189 -7.47 -9.27 -22.26
N TYR A 190 -7.42 -8.04 -21.70
CA TYR A 190 -7.34 -6.81 -22.51
C TYR A 190 -6.01 -6.66 -23.23
N ASN A 191 -4.93 -7.31 -22.76
CA ASN A 191 -3.61 -7.31 -23.40
C ASN A 191 -3.09 -5.89 -23.69
N PHE A 192 -3.16 -5.02 -22.70
CA PHE A 192 -2.61 -3.66 -22.77
C PHE A 192 -1.10 -3.68 -23.05
N LYS A 193 -0.61 -2.68 -23.79
CA LYS A 193 0.82 -2.40 -23.95
C LYS A 193 1.19 -1.23 -23.06
N VAL A 194 1.91 -1.49 -21.98
CA VAL A 194 2.22 -0.46 -21.00
C VAL A 194 3.61 0.11 -21.25
N TYR A 195 3.69 1.44 -21.28
CA TYR A 195 4.95 2.18 -21.28
C TYR A 195 5.10 2.82 -19.89
N ALA A 196 6.19 2.48 -19.21
CA ALA A 196 6.47 3.01 -17.88
C ALA A 196 7.67 3.95 -17.95
N ASP A 197 7.47 5.21 -17.60
CA ASP A 197 8.57 6.15 -17.39
C ASP A 197 9.49 5.67 -16.28
N GLU A 198 10.80 5.80 -16.43
CA GLU A 198 11.78 5.41 -15.38
C GLU A 198 11.58 6.18 -14.08
N THR A 199 11.09 7.39 -14.15
CA THR A 199 10.79 8.31 -13.04
C THR A 199 12.04 8.71 -12.25
N ARG A 200 12.88 9.53 -12.87
CA ARG A 200 14.04 10.12 -12.18
C ARG A 200 13.58 11.02 -11.02
N PRO A 201 14.36 11.19 -9.93
CA PRO A 201 15.67 10.55 -9.68
C PRO A 201 15.59 9.21 -8.93
N LEU A 202 14.45 8.85 -8.27
CA LEU A 202 14.34 7.65 -7.42
C LEU A 202 13.94 6.39 -8.20
N LEU A 203 13.67 6.52 -9.49
CA LEU A 203 13.42 5.43 -10.43
C LEU A 203 12.26 4.49 -10.03
N GLN A 204 11.16 5.05 -9.49
CA GLN A 204 10.00 4.26 -9.07
C GLN A 204 9.37 3.50 -10.25
N GLY A 205 9.35 4.11 -11.44
CA GLY A 205 8.87 3.43 -12.65
C GLY A 205 9.76 2.26 -13.04
N ALA A 206 11.07 2.50 -13.11
CA ALA A 206 12.04 1.47 -13.50
C ALA A 206 12.15 0.34 -12.46
N ARG A 207 12.15 0.67 -11.18
CA ARG A 207 12.43 -0.29 -10.10
C ARG A 207 11.17 -1.01 -9.62
N LEU A 208 10.04 -0.32 -9.57
CA LEU A 208 8.84 -0.81 -8.90
C LEU A 208 7.72 -1.11 -9.90
N THR A 209 7.31 -0.12 -10.72
CA THR A 209 6.20 -0.30 -11.67
C THR A 209 6.49 -1.37 -12.71
N THR A 210 7.66 -1.30 -13.35
CA THR A 210 8.06 -2.30 -14.35
C THR A 210 8.12 -3.70 -13.72
N TRP A 211 8.71 -3.80 -12.51
CA TRP A 211 8.83 -5.07 -11.80
C TRP A 211 7.45 -5.68 -11.46
N GLU A 212 6.55 -4.92 -10.83
CA GLU A 212 5.25 -5.46 -10.41
C GLU A 212 4.35 -5.83 -11.60
N LEU A 213 4.41 -5.06 -12.71
CA LEU A 213 3.67 -5.37 -13.92
C LEU A 213 4.23 -6.63 -14.63
N MET A 214 5.55 -6.81 -14.64
CA MET A 214 6.16 -8.04 -15.16
C MET A 214 5.77 -9.27 -14.33
N GLU A 215 5.78 -9.17 -13.01
CA GLU A 215 5.31 -10.24 -12.11
C GLU A 215 3.83 -10.60 -12.37
N ALA A 216 3.01 -9.62 -12.79
CA ALA A 216 1.61 -9.84 -13.18
C ALA A 216 1.43 -10.33 -14.63
N GLY A 217 2.51 -10.51 -15.39
CA GLY A 217 2.46 -10.96 -16.80
C GLY A 217 1.95 -9.90 -17.77
N VAL A 218 2.05 -8.62 -17.42
CA VAL A 218 1.68 -7.50 -18.28
C VAL A 218 2.80 -7.19 -19.26
N ASP A 219 2.45 -6.89 -20.53
CA ASP A 219 3.40 -6.40 -21.53
C ASP A 219 3.81 -4.97 -21.20
N VAL A 220 4.98 -4.82 -20.58
CA VAL A 220 5.49 -3.51 -20.12
C VAL A 220 6.83 -3.18 -20.74
N THR A 221 6.96 -1.96 -21.24
CA THR A 221 8.19 -1.38 -21.79
C THR A 221 8.66 -0.23 -20.93
N LEU A 222 9.86 -0.34 -20.36
CA LEU A 222 10.51 0.75 -19.65
C LEU A 222 11.05 1.77 -20.64
N ILE A 223 10.77 3.05 -20.40
CA ILE A 223 11.28 4.18 -21.19
C ILE A 223 11.93 5.23 -20.31
N CYS A 224 12.84 6.04 -20.86
CA CYS A 224 13.34 7.23 -20.19
C CYS A 224 12.23 8.30 -20.12
N ASP A 225 12.23 9.13 -19.07
CA ASP A 225 11.18 10.15 -18.87
C ASP A 225 10.97 11.08 -20.07
N ASN A 226 12.04 11.43 -20.77
CA ASN A 226 11.97 12.30 -21.95
C ASN A 226 11.45 11.58 -23.21
N MET A 227 11.26 10.26 -23.19
CA MET A 227 10.75 9.50 -24.33
C MET A 227 9.23 9.46 -24.39
N ALA A 228 8.51 9.88 -23.33
CA ALA A 228 7.05 9.91 -23.30
C ALA A 228 6.46 10.64 -24.51
N SER A 229 7.02 11.79 -24.88
CA SER A 229 6.57 12.58 -26.04
C SER A 229 6.72 11.86 -27.37
N ILE A 230 7.79 11.07 -27.55
CA ILE A 230 8.03 10.35 -28.81
C ILE A 230 7.07 9.16 -28.96
N VAL A 231 6.84 8.38 -27.89
CA VAL A 231 5.90 7.24 -27.95
C VAL A 231 4.45 7.69 -28.16
N MET A 232 4.06 8.85 -27.60
CA MET A 232 2.77 9.48 -27.88
C MET A 232 2.68 9.96 -29.33
N LYS A 233 3.71 10.65 -29.83
CA LYS A 233 3.76 11.12 -31.23
C LYS A 233 3.67 9.97 -32.26
N GLU A 234 4.27 8.82 -31.93
CA GLU A 234 4.22 7.61 -32.76
C GLU A 234 2.87 6.87 -32.68
N GLY A 235 1.91 7.38 -31.91
CA GLY A 235 0.59 6.76 -31.73
C GLY A 235 0.59 5.46 -30.94
N LYS A 236 1.66 5.19 -30.22
CA LYS A 236 1.80 3.98 -29.39
C LYS A 236 1.02 4.05 -28.07
N VAL A 237 0.63 5.26 -27.64
CA VAL A 237 -0.07 5.54 -26.38
C VAL A 237 -1.39 6.21 -26.69
N GLN A 238 -2.49 5.64 -26.20
CA GLN A 238 -3.85 6.17 -26.33
C GLN A 238 -4.35 6.78 -25.02
N ALA A 239 -3.80 6.38 -23.87
CA ALA A 239 -4.15 6.96 -22.58
C ALA A 239 -2.93 7.07 -21.65
N VAL A 240 -2.99 8.01 -20.71
CA VAL A 240 -2.00 8.22 -19.64
C VAL A 240 -2.71 8.01 -18.31
N LEU A 241 -2.08 7.22 -17.42
CA LEU A 241 -2.61 6.83 -16.12
C LEU A 241 -1.69 7.27 -14.98
#